data_7e8f935a882ff8f63c498ab6b648fd28
#
_entry.id   7e8f935a882ff8f63c498ab6b648fd28
#
_cell.length_a   1.000
_cell.length_b   1.000
_cell.length_c   1.000
_cell.angle_alpha   90.00
_cell.angle_beta   90.00
_cell.angle_gamma   90.00
#
_symmetry.space_group_name_H-M   'P 1'
#
loop_
_entity.id
_entity.type
_entity.pdbx_description
1 polymer ?
#
loop_
_entity_poly.entity_id
_entity_poly.type
_entity_poly.pdbx_seq_one_letter_code
_entity_poly.pdbx_strand_id
1 'polypeptide(L)'
;MRIALLATGGTIACRQTPDGLSPALHADELAKSIACRDGVTLLPVDVFSMDSSNIQPEEWTQLAHAVDRAMQTCDGVVITHGTDTMGYTAAALSYMLLGQTKPVILTGSQLPLGAPLSDAEINLSCAIEAACQGVAGTYVCFNRKLILGTRAVKTHTLSFDAFDSVNRSLSGMVDSNGVHFLRPQKIDTPYQLRPEVDSRVFLLKLFPGTQPDV
;
A
#
# COMPACT_ATOMS: atom_id res chain seq x y z
N MET A 1 20.46 3.95 -0.84
CA MET A 1 19.35 3.21 -0.20
C MET A 1 18.75 2.23 -1.19
N ARG A 2 18.33 1.07 -0.73
CA ARG A 2 17.70 0.03 -1.55
C ARG A 2 16.24 -0.09 -1.14
N ILE A 3 15.32 0.18 -2.04
CA ILE A 3 13.88 0.09 -1.81
C ILE A 3 13.31 -1.03 -2.67
N ALA A 4 12.68 -2.02 -2.05
CA ALA A 4 11.94 -3.05 -2.79
C ALA A 4 10.64 -2.44 -3.33
N LEU A 5 10.36 -2.64 -4.61
CA LEU A 5 9.08 -2.31 -5.23
C LEU A 5 8.34 -3.61 -5.54
N LEU A 6 7.36 -3.92 -4.70
CA LEU A 6 6.54 -5.12 -4.84
C LEU A 6 5.27 -4.79 -5.61
N ALA A 7 5.08 -5.41 -6.76
CA ALA A 7 3.88 -5.22 -7.58
C ALA A 7 2.85 -6.32 -7.29
N THR A 8 1.60 -5.92 -7.07
CA THR A 8 0.46 -6.82 -6.83
C THR A 8 -0.68 -6.64 -7.84
N GLY A 9 -0.48 -5.81 -8.87
CA GLY A 9 -1.50 -5.45 -9.85
C GLY A 9 -2.22 -4.15 -9.50
N GLY A 10 -3.53 -4.12 -9.68
CA GLY A 10 -4.36 -2.93 -9.51
C GLY A 10 -4.28 -1.95 -10.67
N THR A 11 -5.08 -0.89 -10.64
CA THR A 11 -5.22 0.10 -11.73
C THR A 11 -3.88 0.73 -12.15
N ILE A 12 -2.99 0.97 -11.21
CA ILE A 12 -1.65 1.55 -11.48
C ILE A 12 -0.85 0.73 -12.49
N ALA A 13 -1.02 -0.59 -12.49
CA ALA A 13 -0.35 -1.54 -13.37
C ALA A 13 -1.19 -1.93 -14.58
N CYS A 14 -2.36 -1.32 -14.82
CA CYS A 14 -3.21 -1.61 -15.95
C CYS A 14 -2.83 -0.80 -17.19
N ARG A 15 -3.21 -1.35 -18.35
CA ARG A 15 -3.29 -0.61 -19.64
C ARG A 15 -4.73 -0.62 -20.14
N GLN A 16 -5.11 0.44 -20.85
CA GLN A 16 -6.38 0.48 -21.55
C GLN A 16 -6.36 -0.48 -22.72
N THR A 17 -7.34 -1.36 -22.78
CA THR A 17 -7.59 -2.27 -23.90
C THR A 17 -8.99 -2.03 -24.45
N PRO A 18 -9.35 -2.57 -25.64
CA PRO A 18 -10.71 -2.48 -26.15
C PRO A 18 -11.77 -3.03 -25.19
N ASP A 19 -11.40 -4.02 -24.37
CA ASP A 19 -12.29 -4.71 -23.43
C ASP A 19 -12.26 -4.07 -22.00
N GLY A 20 -11.56 -2.95 -21.82
CA GLY A 20 -11.42 -2.26 -20.54
C GLY A 20 -9.99 -2.21 -20.02
N LEU A 21 -9.84 -2.05 -18.70
CA LEU A 21 -8.54 -2.06 -18.05
C LEU A 21 -8.06 -3.50 -17.83
N SER A 22 -6.82 -3.80 -18.24
CA SER A 22 -6.19 -5.10 -18.02
C SER A 22 -4.84 -4.93 -17.34
N PRO A 23 -4.49 -5.75 -16.32
CA PRO A 23 -3.15 -5.77 -15.74
C PRO A 23 -2.13 -6.10 -16.82
N ALA A 24 -1.14 -5.22 -17.01
CA ALA A 24 -0.18 -5.33 -18.10
C ALA A 24 1.24 -4.87 -17.75
N LEU A 25 1.41 -4.08 -16.67
CA LEU A 25 2.71 -3.58 -16.26
C LEU A 25 3.29 -4.46 -15.15
N HIS A 26 4.54 -4.84 -15.34
CA HIS A 26 5.36 -5.50 -14.34
C HIS A 26 6.07 -4.50 -13.42
N ALA A 27 6.53 -4.97 -12.26
CA ALA A 27 7.27 -4.16 -11.30
C ALA A 27 8.45 -3.41 -11.91
N ASP A 28 9.13 -4.01 -12.88
CA ASP A 28 10.26 -3.44 -13.60
C ASP A 28 9.89 -2.24 -14.47
N GLU A 29 8.71 -2.27 -15.12
CA GLU A 29 8.19 -1.16 -15.91
C GLU A 29 7.76 0.00 -15.00
N LEU A 30 7.12 -0.31 -13.88
CA LEU A 30 6.77 0.67 -12.85
C LEU A 30 8.03 1.35 -12.27
N ALA A 31 9.07 0.58 -11.97
CA ALA A 31 10.33 1.11 -11.47
C ALA A 31 11.01 2.05 -12.47
N LYS A 32 10.96 1.73 -13.76
CA LYS A 32 11.55 2.55 -14.84
C LYS A 32 10.79 3.84 -15.12
N SER A 33 9.51 3.90 -14.76
CA SER A 33 8.67 5.11 -14.98
C SER A 33 8.96 6.23 -13.99
N ILE A 34 9.66 5.95 -12.90
CA ILE A 34 9.90 6.91 -11.81
C ILE A 34 11.37 7.31 -11.75
N ALA A 35 11.61 8.62 -11.79
CA ALA A 35 12.91 9.16 -11.48
C ALA A 35 13.13 9.14 -9.95
N CYS A 36 14.13 8.39 -9.52
CA CYS A 36 14.55 8.39 -8.13
C CYS A 36 15.65 9.40 -7.89
N ARG A 37 15.73 9.94 -6.68
CA ARG A 37 16.87 10.77 -6.27
C ARG A 37 18.17 9.97 -6.25
N ASP A 38 19.31 10.67 -6.32
CA ASP A 38 20.63 10.05 -6.28
C ASP A 38 20.81 9.16 -5.04
N GLY A 39 21.42 8.00 -5.26
CA GLY A 39 21.69 7.03 -4.20
C GLY A 39 20.52 6.12 -3.81
N VAL A 40 19.36 6.23 -4.49
CA VAL A 40 18.23 5.31 -4.33
C VAL A 40 18.20 4.30 -5.48
N THR A 41 18.13 3.02 -5.14
CA THR A 41 17.99 1.91 -6.10
C THR A 41 16.68 1.17 -5.81
N LEU A 42 15.83 1.07 -6.81
CA LEU A 42 14.62 0.25 -6.75
C LEU A 42 14.96 -1.20 -7.11
N LEU A 43 14.40 -2.13 -6.34
CA LEU A 43 14.47 -3.56 -6.59
C LEU A 43 13.05 -4.05 -6.90
N PRO A 44 12.66 -4.12 -8.18
CA PRO A 44 11.33 -4.54 -8.59
C PRO A 44 11.14 -6.04 -8.40
N VAL A 45 9.96 -6.41 -7.89
CA VAL A 45 9.53 -7.80 -7.70
C VAL A 45 8.04 -7.92 -7.98
N ASP A 46 7.65 -8.76 -8.92
CA ASP A 46 6.26 -9.14 -9.10
C ASP A 46 5.88 -10.18 -8.04
N VAL A 47 4.88 -9.88 -7.22
CA VAL A 47 4.36 -10.82 -6.21
C VAL A 47 3.20 -11.60 -6.79
N PHE A 48 2.20 -10.88 -7.29
CA PHE A 48 1.08 -11.38 -8.09
C PHE A 48 0.53 -10.22 -8.93
N SER A 49 -0.41 -10.52 -9.83
CA SER A 49 -1.08 -9.49 -10.65
C SER A 49 -2.57 -9.75 -10.70
N MET A 50 -3.36 -8.97 -9.93
CA MET A 50 -4.80 -9.11 -9.89
C MET A 50 -5.52 -7.79 -9.58
N ASP A 51 -6.82 -7.78 -9.84
CA ASP A 51 -7.70 -6.76 -9.29
C ASP A 51 -7.82 -6.96 -7.78
N SER A 52 -7.68 -5.87 -7.02
CA SER A 52 -7.70 -5.95 -5.57
C SER A 52 -9.04 -6.42 -4.99
N SER A 53 -10.14 -6.30 -5.72
CA SER A 53 -11.44 -6.85 -5.32
C SER A 53 -11.45 -8.39 -5.23
N ASN A 54 -10.48 -9.06 -5.85
CA ASN A 54 -10.32 -10.50 -5.83
C ASN A 54 -9.33 -11.01 -4.78
N ILE A 55 -8.66 -10.12 -4.04
CA ILE A 55 -7.69 -10.49 -3.01
C ILE A 55 -8.39 -11.24 -1.87
N GLN A 56 -7.80 -12.36 -1.48
CA GLN A 56 -8.22 -13.22 -0.38
C GLN A 56 -7.12 -13.25 0.70
N PRO A 57 -7.35 -13.87 1.86
CA PRO A 57 -6.35 -13.99 2.93
C PRO A 57 -5.02 -14.64 2.50
N GLU A 58 -5.06 -15.53 1.51
CA GLU A 58 -3.90 -16.22 0.95
C GLU A 58 -2.92 -15.25 0.29
N GLU A 59 -3.43 -14.24 -0.42
CA GLU A 59 -2.60 -13.21 -1.02
C GLU A 59 -1.93 -12.32 0.03
N TRP A 60 -2.60 -12.04 1.16
CA TRP A 60 -1.97 -11.33 2.26
C TRP A 60 -0.81 -12.12 2.88
N THR A 61 -0.99 -13.45 3.05
CA THR A 61 0.07 -14.35 3.51
C THR A 61 1.26 -14.34 2.54
N GLN A 62 1.00 -14.48 1.23
CA GLN A 62 2.02 -14.43 0.20
C GLN A 62 2.78 -13.08 0.22
N LEU A 63 2.04 -11.99 0.33
CA LEU A 63 2.59 -10.63 0.36
C LEU A 63 3.41 -10.39 1.63
N ALA A 64 2.95 -10.84 2.80
CA ALA A 64 3.69 -10.73 4.05
C ALA A 64 5.05 -11.44 3.97
N HIS A 65 5.11 -12.64 3.40
CA HIS A 65 6.37 -13.34 3.14
C HIS A 65 7.26 -12.61 2.13
N ALA A 66 6.70 -11.99 1.10
CA ALA A 66 7.46 -11.20 0.14
C ALA A 66 8.08 -9.96 0.80
N VAL A 67 7.31 -9.26 1.64
CA VAL A 67 7.80 -8.12 2.43
C VAL A 67 8.89 -8.54 3.40
N ASP A 68 8.70 -9.64 4.13
CA ASP A 68 9.71 -10.17 5.07
C ASP A 68 11.05 -10.43 4.37
N ARG A 69 11.03 -11.14 3.23
CA ARG A 69 12.23 -11.37 2.42
C ARG A 69 12.88 -10.08 1.94
N ALA A 70 12.07 -9.12 1.47
CA ALA A 70 12.56 -7.83 1.00
C ALA A 70 13.24 -7.04 2.13
N MET A 71 12.65 -7.03 3.33
CA MET A 71 13.23 -6.34 4.50
C MET A 71 14.60 -6.88 4.92
N GLN A 72 14.98 -8.10 4.55
CA GLN A 72 16.32 -8.63 4.87
C GLN A 72 17.42 -7.93 4.08
N THR A 73 17.14 -7.43 2.88
CA THR A 73 18.15 -6.88 1.96
C THR A 73 17.90 -5.43 1.55
N CYS A 74 16.73 -4.88 1.83
CA CYS A 74 16.33 -3.51 1.48
C CYS A 74 16.13 -2.65 2.72
N ASP A 75 16.23 -1.34 2.55
CA ASP A 75 16.04 -0.34 3.60
C ASP A 75 14.56 0.00 3.82
N GLY A 76 13.71 -0.30 2.85
CA GLY A 76 12.26 -0.10 2.88
C GLY A 76 11.57 -0.87 1.77
N VAL A 77 10.25 -0.93 1.85
CA VAL A 77 9.38 -1.63 0.90
C VAL A 77 8.26 -0.69 0.43
N VAL A 78 8.06 -0.62 -0.87
CA VAL A 78 6.89 0.02 -1.49
C VAL A 78 6.08 -1.08 -2.18
N ILE A 79 4.76 -1.06 -1.99
CA ILE A 79 3.83 -2.02 -2.57
C ILE A 79 2.85 -1.27 -3.45
N THR A 80 2.80 -1.60 -4.74
CA THR A 80 1.72 -1.11 -5.61
C THR A 80 0.53 -2.06 -5.54
N HIS A 81 -0.66 -1.49 -5.35
CA HIS A 81 -1.86 -2.24 -5.01
C HIS A 81 -3.12 -1.59 -5.61
N GLY A 82 -4.14 -2.38 -5.91
CA GLY A 82 -5.45 -1.84 -6.28
C GLY A 82 -6.13 -1.12 -5.12
N THR A 83 -6.87 -0.06 -5.42
CA THR A 83 -7.39 0.87 -4.40
C THR A 83 -8.53 0.30 -3.57
N ASP A 84 -9.32 -0.67 -4.08
CA ASP A 84 -10.55 -1.12 -3.43
C ASP A 84 -10.32 -1.83 -2.10
N THR A 85 -9.27 -2.64 -2.00
CA THR A 85 -8.95 -3.37 -0.78
C THR A 85 -7.59 -2.99 -0.17
N MET A 86 -6.94 -1.93 -0.65
CA MET A 86 -5.64 -1.48 -0.11
C MET A 86 -5.67 -1.23 1.40
N GLY A 87 -6.75 -0.65 1.94
CA GLY A 87 -6.91 -0.42 3.37
C GLY A 87 -6.93 -1.72 4.19
N TYR A 88 -7.57 -2.77 3.66
CA TYR A 88 -7.60 -4.10 4.29
C TYR A 88 -6.21 -4.75 4.25
N THR A 89 -5.55 -4.72 3.10
CA THR A 89 -4.18 -5.25 2.95
C THR A 89 -3.19 -4.51 3.87
N ALA A 90 -3.29 -3.18 3.96
CA ALA A 90 -2.44 -2.38 4.84
C ALA A 90 -2.68 -2.71 6.32
N ALA A 91 -3.93 -2.93 6.70
CA ALA A 91 -4.28 -3.36 8.06
C ALA A 91 -3.76 -4.77 8.36
N ALA A 92 -3.98 -5.74 7.45
CA ALA A 92 -3.48 -7.11 7.60
C ALA A 92 -1.96 -7.13 7.77
N LEU A 93 -1.22 -6.48 6.88
CA LEU A 93 0.24 -6.39 6.95
C LEU A 93 0.73 -5.71 8.24
N SER A 94 -0.01 -4.72 8.77
CA SER A 94 0.35 -4.07 10.04
C SER A 94 0.37 -5.05 11.22
N TYR A 95 -0.46 -6.09 11.19
CA TYR A 95 -0.51 -7.14 12.22
C TYR A 95 0.41 -8.32 11.88
N MET A 96 0.53 -8.68 10.61
CA MET A 96 1.40 -9.77 10.14
C MET A 96 2.89 -9.46 10.30
N LEU A 97 3.26 -8.18 10.17
CA LEU A 97 4.64 -7.69 10.29
C LEU A 97 4.88 -7.01 11.65
N LEU A 98 4.43 -7.64 12.73
CA LEU A 98 4.49 -7.06 14.06
C LEU A 98 5.93 -6.70 14.44
N GLY A 99 6.14 -5.48 14.94
CA GLY A 99 7.45 -5.02 15.39
C GLY A 99 8.45 -4.71 14.25
N GLN A 100 8.00 -4.56 13.00
CA GLN A 100 8.86 -4.24 11.87
C GLN A 100 9.66 -2.95 12.11
N THR A 101 10.93 -2.96 11.72
CA THR A 101 11.86 -1.85 11.92
C THR A 101 12.11 -1.00 10.68
N LYS A 102 11.48 -1.35 9.56
CA LYS A 102 11.61 -0.68 8.27
C LYS A 102 10.24 -0.22 7.75
N PRO A 103 10.18 0.83 6.90
CA PRO A 103 8.94 1.29 6.31
C PRO A 103 8.38 0.28 5.32
N VAL A 104 7.07 0.08 5.36
CA VAL A 104 6.27 -0.63 4.36
C VAL A 104 5.17 0.31 3.91
N ILE A 105 5.27 0.81 2.68
CA ILE A 105 4.40 1.84 2.13
C ILE A 105 3.55 1.24 1.02
N LEU A 106 2.23 1.19 1.21
CA LEU A 106 1.30 0.80 0.15
C LEU A 106 0.87 2.05 -0.64
N THR A 107 0.77 1.90 -1.94
CA THR A 107 0.26 2.94 -2.84
C THR A 107 -0.45 2.32 -4.05
N GLY A 108 -1.07 3.16 -4.85
CA GLY A 108 -1.78 2.79 -6.06
C GLY A 108 -2.25 4.03 -6.80
N SER A 109 -3.18 3.87 -7.72
CA SER A 109 -3.75 5.01 -8.43
C SER A 109 -5.21 4.77 -8.81
N GLN A 110 -5.92 5.87 -9.06
CA GLN A 110 -7.28 5.83 -9.65
C GLN A 110 -7.22 5.63 -11.17
N LEU A 111 -6.16 6.12 -11.81
CA LEU A 111 -5.94 5.96 -13.25
C LEU A 111 -4.65 5.18 -13.53
N PRO A 112 -4.59 4.46 -14.66
CA PRO A 112 -3.39 3.73 -15.06
C PRO A 112 -2.18 4.65 -15.24
N LEU A 113 -0.98 4.10 -14.99
CA LEU A 113 0.27 4.78 -15.29
C LEU A 113 0.33 5.18 -16.78
N GLY A 114 0.71 6.43 -17.06
CA GLY A 114 0.78 6.99 -18.41
C GLY A 114 -0.55 7.42 -19.02
N ALA A 115 -1.68 7.21 -18.34
CA ALA A 115 -2.96 7.76 -18.79
C ALA A 115 -3.00 9.29 -18.57
N PRO A 116 -3.73 10.04 -19.42
CA PRO A 116 -3.95 11.48 -19.20
C PRO A 116 -4.50 11.74 -17.78
N LEU A 117 -3.95 12.73 -17.09
CA LEU A 117 -4.33 13.12 -15.73
C LEU A 117 -4.10 12.03 -14.67
N SER A 118 -3.28 11.01 -14.94
CA SER A 118 -3.00 9.94 -13.98
C SER A 118 -2.35 10.47 -12.71
N ASP A 119 -2.80 9.95 -11.57
CA ASP A 119 -2.24 10.15 -10.25
C ASP A 119 -1.12 9.15 -9.91
N ALA A 120 -0.85 8.19 -10.81
CA ALA A 120 0.05 7.06 -10.57
C ALA A 120 1.49 7.50 -10.27
N GLU A 121 2.07 8.36 -11.11
CA GLU A 121 3.47 8.80 -10.96
C GLU A 121 3.67 9.55 -9.64
N ILE A 122 2.74 10.44 -9.30
CA ILE A 122 2.81 11.23 -8.07
C ILE A 122 2.67 10.34 -6.83
N ASN A 123 1.71 9.42 -6.84
CA ASN A 123 1.49 8.52 -5.72
C ASN A 123 2.70 7.60 -5.52
N LEU A 124 3.24 7.02 -6.59
CA LEU A 124 4.40 6.14 -6.53
C LEU A 124 5.66 6.89 -6.08
N SER A 125 5.92 8.08 -6.62
CA SER A 125 7.04 8.92 -6.20
C SER A 125 6.95 9.29 -4.72
N CYS A 126 5.78 9.72 -4.24
CA CYS A 126 5.56 10.02 -2.83
C CYS A 126 5.79 8.80 -1.93
N ALA A 127 5.34 7.60 -2.36
CA ALA A 127 5.54 6.38 -1.60
C ALA A 127 7.03 5.99 -1.51
N ILE A 128 7.77 6.11 -2.60
CA ILE A 128 9.23 5.85 -2.63
C ILE A 128 9.96 6.82 -1.70
N GLU A 129 9.66 8.12 -1.80
CA GLU A 129 10.28 9.14 -0.94
C GLU A 129 9.92 8.93 0.54
N ALA A 130 8.68 8.50 0.84
CA ALA A 130 8.28 8.15 2.20
C ALA A 130 9.04 6.93 2.73
N ALA A 131 9.25 5.90 1.90
CA ALA A 131 10.07 4.75 2.27
C ALA A 131 11.53 5.15 2.53
N CYS A 132 12.05 6.12 1.78
CA CYS A 132 13.40 6.64 1.97
C CYS A 132 13.61 7.41 3.29
N GLN A 133 12.55 7.80 4.00
CA GLN A 133 12.69 8.41 5.33
C GLN A 133 13.09 7.40 6.42
N GLY A 134 12.97 6.10 6.18
CA GLY A 134 13.33 5.05 7.12
C GLY A 134 12.41 4.95 8.34
N VAL A 135 11.24 5.60 8.32
CA VAL A 135 10.29 5.58 9.44
C VAL A 135 9.53 4.25 9.45
N ALA A 136 9.83 3.43 10.45
CA ALA A 136 9.25 2.10 10.62
C ALA A 136 7.72 2.12 10.72
N GLY A 137 7.10 1.08 10.18
CA GLY A 137 5.64 0.91 10.22
C GLY A 137 5.03 0.65 8.85
N THR A 138 3.76 0.27 8.84
CA THR A 138 2.96 0.09 7.62
C THR A 138 2.07 1.30 7.39
N TYR A 139 2.17 1.90 6.21
CA TYR A 139 1.43 3.11 5.85
C TYR A 139 0.82 2.98 4.45
N VAL A 140 -0.30 3.66 4.24
CA VAL A 140 -0.81 3.97 2.91
C VAL A 140 -0.37 5.37 2.54
N CYS A 141 0.30 5.50 1.38
CA CYS A 141 0.64 6.78 0.78
C CYS A 141 -0.25 7.01 -0.44
N PHE A 142 -1.16 7.98 -0.36
CA PHE A 142 -2.09 8.30 -1.44
C PHE A 142 -2.40 9.79 -1.43
N ASN A 143 -2.43 10.41 -2.61
CA ASN A 143 -2.66 11.84 -2.75
C ASN A 143 -1.84 12.69 -1.76
N ARG A 144 -0.52 12.41 -1.64
CA ARG A 144 0.41 13.09 -0.73
C ARG A 144 0.11 12.94 0.77
N LYS A 145 -0.84 12.09 1.16
CA LYS A 145 -1.14 11.76 2.55
C LYS A 145 -0.41 10.48 2.95
N LEU A 146 0.12 10.45 4.17
CA LEU A 146 0.62 9.24 4.81
C LEU A 146 -0.35 8.84 5.92
N ILE A 147 -0.99 7.71 5.75
CA ILE A 147 -2.03 7.19 6.62
C ILE A 147 -1.52 5.92 7.27
N LEU A 148 -1.68 5.77 8.58
CA LEU A 148 -1.34 4.53 9.28
C LEU A 148 -2.14 3.35 8.70
N GLY A 149 -1.50 2.24 8.38
CA GLY A 149 -2.13 1.11 7.68
C GLY A 149 -3.39 0.58 8.35
N THR A 150 -3.43 0.55 9.69
CA THR A 150 -4.63 0.15 10.45
C THR A 150 -5.74 1.21 10.49
N ARG A 151 -5.56 2.36 9.85
CA ARG A 151 -6.51 3.49 9.85
C ARG A 151 -6.90 3.96 8.45
N ALA A 152 -6.27 3.41 7.42
CA ALA A 152 -6.54 3.78 6.03
C ALA A 152 -7.87 3.21 5.56
N VAL A 153 -8.77 4.08 5.09
CA VAL A 153 -10.06 3.70 4.50
C VAL A 153 -10.26 4.44 3.18
N LYS A 154 -10.74 3.73 2.16
CA LYS A 154 -11.17 4.33 0.91
C LYS A 154 -12.53 4.99 1.12
N THR A 155 -12.57 6.31 1.08
CA THR A 155 -13.78 7.13 1.34
C THR A 155 -14.45 7.60 0.06
N HIS A 156 -13.72 7.61 -1.08
CA HIS A 156 -14.23 8.02 -2.38
C HIS A 156 -13.80 7.05 -3.47
N THR A 157 -14.72 6.73 -4.38
CA THR A 157 -14.47 5.80 -5.49
C THR A 157 -13.81 6.45 -6.69
N LEU A 158 -14.09 7.73 -6.97
CA LEU A 158 -13.63 8.44 -8.17
C LEU A 158 -12.62 9.56 -7.89
N SER A 159 -12.59 10.08 -6.67
CA SER A 159 -11.70 11.19 -6.32
C SER A 159 -10.25 10.71 -6.26
N PHE A 160 -9.31 11.56 -6.71
CA PHE A 160 -7.88 11.36 -6.44
C PHE A 160 -7.57 11.44 -4.93
N ASP A 161 -8.38 12.18 -4.17
CA ASP A 161 -8.34 12.14 -2.71
C ASP A 161 -9.22 11.00 -2.17
N ALA A 162 -8.84 9.77 -2.51
CA ALA A 162 -9.65 8.60 -2.29
C ALA A 162 -9.57 8.01 -0.88
N PHE A 163 -8.49 8.28 -0.14
CA PHE A 163 -8.24 7.68 1.17
C PHE A 163 -8.21 8.71 2.31
N ASP A 164 -8.70 8.30 3.47
CA ASP A 164 -8.61 9.09 4.69
C ASP A 164 -8.28 8.23 5.90
N SER A 165 -7.93 8.90 7.01
CA SER A 165 -7.55 8.27 8.27
C SER A 165 -8.72 8.26 9.24
N VAL A 166 -9.20 7.08 9.63
CA VAL A 166 -10.35 6.93 10.52
C VAL A 166 -9.93 6.99 11.98
N ASN A 167 -10.58 7.90 12.75
CA ASN A 167 -10.37 8.08 14.18
C ASN A 167 -8.91 8.36 14.59
N ARG A 168 -8.09 8.88 13.69
CA ARG A 168 -6.71 9.29 13.93
C ARG A 168 -6.32 10.34 12.89
N SER A 169 -5.49 11.31 13.29
CA SER A 169 -4.87 12.24 12.33
C SER A 169 -3.92 11.49 11.39
N LEU A 170 -3.62 12.11 10.25
CA LEU A 170 -2.60 11.60 9.32
C LEU A 170 -1.28 11.32 10.04
N SER A 171 -0.59 10.27 9.61
CA SER A 171 0.76 9.94 10.08
C SER A 171 1.82 10.87 9.48
N GLY A 172 1.53 11.47 8.33
CA GLY A 172 2.39 12.41 7.66
C GLY A 172 1.78 12.94 6.38
N MET A 173 2.54 13.76 5.69
CA MET A 173 2.18 14.37 4.40
C MET A 173 3.42 14.63 3.55
N VAL A 174 3.20 14.85 2.27
CA VAL A 174 4.23 15.25 1.31
C VAL A 174 3.85 16.61 0.75
N ASP A 175 4.78 17.57 0.83
CA ASP A 175 4.62 18.91 0.28
C ASP A 175 5.89 19.37 -0.49
N SER A 176 6.01 20.65 -0.81
CA SER A 176 7.16 21.20 -1.53
C SER A 176 8.49 21.11 -0.76
N ASN A 177 8.45 20.88 0.57
CA ASN A 177 9.62 20.70 1.41
C ASN A 177 9.98 19.21 1.61
N GLY A 178 9.20 18.29 1.02
CA GLY A 178 9.43 16.86 1.07
C GLY A 178 8.43 16.10 1.93
N VAL A 179 8.89 15.00 2.50
CA VAL A 179 8.07 14.09 3.32
C VAL A 179 8.18 14.44 4.79
N HIS A 180 7.04 14.65 5.44
CA HIS A 180 6.95 15.00 6.85
C HIS A 180 6.14 13.95 7.60
N PHE A 181 6.79 13.16 8.47
CA PHE A 181 6.10 12.30 9.43
C PHE A 181 5.71 13.12 10.67
N LEU A 182 4.40 13.25 10.91
CA LEU A 182 3.82 14.00 12.03
C LEU A 182 3.55 13.10 13.23
N ARG A 183 3.07 11.90 12.98
CA ARG A 183 2.69 10.90 13.99
C ARG A 183 3.08 9.50 13.52
N PRO A 184 4.37 9.14 13.57
CA PRO A 184 4.83 7.82 13.18
C PRO A 184 4.23 6.73 14.07
N GLN A 185 4.23 5.50 13.57
CA GLN A 185 3.90 4.32 14.35
C GLN A 185 4.95 4.13 15.44
N LYS A 186 4.52 3.87 16.67
CA LYS A 186 5.43 3.42 17.73
C LYS A 186 5.65 1.92 17.58
N ILE A 187 6.88 1.51 17.63
CA ILE A 187 7.29 0.10 17.56
C ILE A 187 7.88 -0.26 18.92
N ASP A 188 7.12 -0.97 19.72
CA ASP A 188 7.46 -1.31 21.11
C ASP A 188 7.71 -2.82 21.29
N THR A 189 7.66 -3.60 20.21
CA THR A 189 7.83 -5.06 20.24
C THR A 189 8.91 -5.51 19.27
N PRO A 190 9.65 -6.60 19.57
CA PRO A 190 10.55 -7.21 18.61
C PRO A 190 9.82 -7.65 17.32
N TYR A 191 10.55 -7.64 16.20
CA TYR A 191 9.99 -8.08 14.93
C TYR A 191 9.59 -9.56 14.98
N GLN A 192 8.39 -9.84 14.54
CA GLN A 192 7.86 -11.18 14.38
C GLN A 192 6.92 -11.23 13.16
N LEU A 193 7.26 -12.07 12.19
CA LEU A 193 6.35 -12.40 11.10
C LEU A 193 5.23 -13.31 11.62
N ARG A 194 3.99 -12.92 11.38
CA ARG A 194 2.76 -13.67 11.73
C ARG A 194 1.87 -13.74 10.50
N PRO A 195 2.15 -14.63 9.54
CA PRO A 195 1.48 -14.65 8.24
C PRO A 195 0.12 -15.37 8.29
N GLU A 196 -0.22 -16.03 9.40
CA GLU A 196 -1.45 -16.79 9.54
C GLU A 196 -2.65 -15.87 9.69
N VAL A 197 -3.73 -16.20 8.98
CA VAL A 197 -5.03 -15.50 9.05
C VAL A 197 -6.11 -16.50 9.44
N ASP A 198 -6.93 -16.14 10.41
CA ASP A 198 -8.17 -16.87 10.69
C ASP A 198 -9.29 -16.29 9.82
N SER A 199 -9.72 -17.04 8.82
CA SER A 199 -10.78 -16.63 7.89
C SER A 199 -12.20 -16.74 8.49
N ARG A 200 -12.35 -17.29 9.70
CA ARG A 200 -13.63 -17.43 10.40
C ARG A 200 -14.05 -16.12 11.08
N VAL A 201 -13.94 -15.00 10.35
CA VAL A 201 -14.29 -13.67 10.83
C VAL A 201 -15.36 -13.09 9.92
N PHE A 202 -16.43 -12.60 10.52
CA PHE A 202 -17.51 -11.92 9.83
C PHE A 202 -17.78 -10.55 10.46
N LEU A 203 -17.92 -9.52 9.63
CA LEU A 203 -18.29 -8.18 10.08
C LEU A 203 -19.81 -8.03 10.03
N LEU A 204 -20.47 -8.08 11.18
CA LEU A 204 -21.88 -7.74 11.31
C LEU A 204 -22.04 -6.26 11.59
N LYS A 205 -22.60 -5.53 10.64
CA LYS A 205 -22.94 -4.12 10.82
C LYS A 205 -24.36 -4.01 11.39
N LEU A 206 -24.48 -3.64 12.65
CA LEU A 206 -25.76 -3.40 13.29
C LEU A 206 -26.36 -2.06 12.81
N PHE A 207 -27.66 -2.04 12.59
CA PHE A 207 -28.45 -0.84 12.28
C PHE A 207 -29.79 -0.89 13.02
N PRO A 208 -30.50 0.24 13.19
CA PRO A 208 -31.82 0.25 13.81
C PRO A 208 -32.79 -0.70 13.06
N GLY A 209 -33.33 -1.68 13.77
CA GLY A 209 -34.19 -2.74 13.21
C GLY A 209 -33.50 -4.07 12.95
N THR A 210 -32.18 -4.21 13.22
CA THR A 210 -31.50 -5.51 13.20
C THR A 210 -32.14 -6.44 14.23
N GLN A 211 -32.58 -7.63 13.78
CA GLN A 211 -33.16 -8.65 14.66
C GLN A 211 -32.04 -9.50 15.28
N PRO A 212 -32.24 -10.05 16.50
CA PRO A 212 -31.21 -10.81 17.20
C PRO A 212 -30.93 -12.22 16.61
N ASP A 213 -31.72 -12.66 15.67
CA ASP A 213 -31.66 -13.96 15.01
C ASP A 213 -30.94 -13.92 13.63
N VAL A 214 -30.15 -12.88 13.37
CA VAL A 214 -29.33 -12.72 12.17
C VAL A 214 -28.01 -13.50 12.29
#